data_0c1d3c7989d7ae8e165b2d1695b8a6e6
#
_entry.id   0c1d3c7989d7ae8e165b2d1695b8a6e6
#
_cell.length_a   1.000
_cell.length_b   1.000
_cell.length_c   1.000
_cell.angle_alpha   90.00
_cell.angle_beta   90.00
_cell.angle_gamma   90.00
#
_symmetry.space_group_name_H-M   'P 1'
#
loop_
_entity.id
_entity.type
_entity.pdbx_description
1 polymer ?
#
loop_
_entity_poly.entity_id
_entity_poly.type
_entity_poly.pdbx_seq_one_letter_code
_entity_poly.pdbx_strand_id
1 'polypeptide(L)'
;SLADPQLCSQVNNGTTTFTKAYDETAEKMKALLAYGEPNPTAYSYNDACTAFARGQSAMYTIGSYAISQIKSVNPDMNIGTFTFPANDEEADNVLIPALMYKFCVMKSCENKEAAYEVLRFLYSDDTIRTYLSEQGGIACKQGDFPLSSELEGVSLILHPTAWLTFRIITIQAR
;
A
#
# COMPACT_ATOMS: atom_id res chain seq x y z
N SER A 1 12.90 -9.61 0.58
CA SER A 1 12.15 -9.97 -0.62
C SER A 1 11.11 -11.03 -0.29
N LEU A 2 10.10 -11.20 -1.14
CA LEU A 2 9.07 -12.25 -0.96
C LEU A 2 9.67 -13.65 -1.12
N ALA A 3 10.65 -13.79 -1.99
CA ALA A 3 11.35 -15.04 -2.22
C ALA A 3 12.25 -15.46 -1.03
N ASP A 4 12.71 -14.50 -0.25
CA ASP A 4 13.50 -14.80 0.96
C ASP A 4 13.11 -13.83 2.09
N PRO A 5 12.23 -14.24 3.00
CA PRO A 5 11.79 -13.40 4.13
C PRO A 5 12.92 -13.12 5.13
N GLN A 6 14.03 -13.83 5.08
CA GLN A 6 15.20 -13.63 5.96
C GLN A 6 16.22 -12.65 5.38
N LEU A 7 16.03 -12.15 4.15
CA LEU A 7 17.02 -11.36 3.43
C LEU A 7 17.46 -10.11 4.21
N CYS A 8 16.51 -9.37 4.82
CA CYS A 8 16.84 -8.22 5.67
C CYS A 8 17.69 -8.63 6.90
N SER A 9 17.37 -9.75 7.53
CA SER A 9 18.14 -10.27 8.66
C SER A 9 19.53 -10.72 8.23
N GLN A 10 19.68 -11.31 7.07
CA GLN A 10 20.96 -11.74 6.50
C GLN A 10 21.86 -10.52 6.18
N VAL A 11 21.28 -9.43 5.68
CA VAL A 11 22.03 -8.17 5.48
C VAL A 11 22.46 -7.58 6.81
N ASN A 12 21.55 -7.50 7.79
CA ASN A 12 21.80 -6.90 9.09
C ASN A 12 22.86 -7.65 9.91
N ASN A 13 22.93 -8.97 9.80
CA ASN A 13 23.92 -9.80 10.50
C ASN A 13 25.22 -10.04 9.71
N GLY A 14 25.34 -9.47 8.51
CA GLY A 14 26.53 -9.55 7.69
C GLY A 14 26.69 -10.87 6.90
N THR A 15 25.69 -11.75 6.88
CA THR A 15 25.71 -13.00 6.10
C THR A 15 25.74 -12.71 4.59
N THR A 16 25.12 -11.61 4.18
CA THR A 16 25.19 -11.09 2.81
C THR A 16 25.38 -9.56 2.83
N THR A 17 25.58 -8.95 1.66
CA THR A 17 25.67 -7.49 1.54
C THR A 17 24.41 -6.94 0.89
N PHE A 18 24.10 -5.67 1.14
CA PHE A 18 22.99 -4.97 0.52
C PHE A 18 23.04 -5.07 -1.02
N THR A 19 24.20 -4.82 -1.59
CA THR A 19 24.42 -4.88 -3.04
C THR A 19 24.06 -6.25 -3.60
N LYS A 20 24.59 -7.35 -3.00
CA LYS A 20 24.26 -8.70 -3.48
C LYS A 20 22.78 -9.06 -3.31
N ALA A 21 22.17 -8.58 -2.23
CA ALA A 21 20.79 -8.90 -1.89
C ALA A 21 19.76 -8.20 -2.77
N TYR A 22 20.06 -6.98 -3.25
CA TYR A 22 19.09 -6.10 -3.90
C TYR A 22 19.52 -5.60 -5.31
N ASP A 23 20.58 -6.16 -5.88
CA ASP A 23 21.10 -5.76 -7.21
C ASP A 23 20.03 -5.87 -8.31
N GLU A 24 19.38 -7.02 -8.40
CA GLU A 24 18.28 -7.24 -9.36
C GLU A 24 17.09 -6.27 -9.11
N THR A 25 16.77 -6.01 -7.85
CA THR A 25 15.72 -5.05 -7.50
C THR A 25 16.08 -3.65 -7.96
N ALA A 26 17.34 -3.24 -7.76
CA ALA A 26 17.83 -1.93 -8.19
C ALA A 26 17.77 -1.76 -9.71
N GLU A 27 18.15 -2.79 -10.47
CA GLU A 27 18.06 -2.76 -11.94
C GLU A 27 16.60 -2.70 -12.43
N LYS A 28 15.68 -3.45 -11.81
CA LYS A 28 14.25 -3.37 -12.11
C LYS A 28 13.67 -1.98 -11.80
N MET A 29 14.04 -1.38 -10.66
CA MET A 29 13.63 -0.02 -10.32
C MET A 29 14.17 1.00 -11.32
N LYS A 30 15.43 0.89 -11.72
CA LYS A 30 16.05 1.75 -12.74
C LYS A 30 15.35 1.63 -14.09
N ALA A 31 15.01 0.41 -14.51
CA ALA A 31 14.25 0.18 -15.73
C ALA A 31 12.85 0.79 -15.66
N LEU A 32 12.16 0.68 -14.51
CA LEU A 32 10.84 1.28 -14.28
C LEU A 32 10.91 2.82 -14.37
N LEU A 33 11.92 3.44 -13.77
CA LEU A 33 12.11 4.90 -13.81
C LEU A 33 12.34 5.44 -15.23
N ALA A 34 12.82 4.62 -16.16
CA ALA A 34 12.99 5.02 -17.57
C ALA A 34 11.65 5.29 -18.29
N TYR A 35 10.52 4.81 -17.75
CA TYR A 35 9.17 5.06 -18.26
C TYR A 35 8.47 6.24 -17.56
N GLY A 36 9.11 6.82 -16.55
CA GLY A 36 8.59 7.96 -15.80
C GLY A 36 8.97 9.32 -16.42
N GLU A 37 8.61 10.38 -15.72
CA GLU A 37 9.02 11.73 -16.10
C GLU A 37 10.56 11.91 -15.97
N PRO A 38 11.15 12.90 -16.70
CA PRO A 38 12.60 13.11 -16.71
C PRO A 38 13.20 13.48 -15.34
N ASN A 39 12.38 14.00 -14.42
CA ASN A 39 12.81 14.37 -13.07
C ASN A 39 11.82 13.84 -12.00
N PRO A 40 11.82 12.55 -11.72
CA PRO A 40 10.85 11.92 -10.82
C PRO A 40 10.95 12.43 -9.38
N THR A 41 12.09 13.00 -8.98
CA THR A 41 12.29 13.56 -7.63
C THR A 41 11.74 14.97 -7.45
N ALA A 42 11.29 15.62 -8.52
CA ALA A 42 10.70 16.96 -8.45
C ALA A 42 9.23 16.95 -8.00
N TYR A 43 8.56 15.80 -8.07
CA TYR A 43 7.17 15.67 -7.69
C TYR A 43 7.03 15.31 -6.22
N SER A 44 6.24 16.11 -5.49
CA SER A 44 5.73 15.70 -4.20
C SER A 44 4.63 14.63 -4.37
N TYR A 45 4.24 13.97 -3.29
CA TYR A 45 3.12 13.03 -3.30
C TYR A 45 1.84 13.66 -3.89
N ASN A 46 1.50 14.88 -3.47
CA ASN A 46 0.31 15.58 -3.93
C ASN A 46 0.41 15.97 -5.41
N ASP A 47 1.59 16.39 -5.87
CA ASP A 47 1.82 16.73 -7.28
C ASP A 47 1.67 15.51 -8.18
N ALA A 48 2.22 14.36 -7.77
CA ALA A 48 2.10 13.12 -8.51
C ALA A 48 0.65 12.62 -8.57
N CYS A 49 -0.10 12.66 -7.47
CA CYS A 49 -1.54 12.36 -7.46
C CYS A 49 -2.31 13.29 -8.39
N THR A 50 -1.99 14.59 -8.38
CA THR A 50 -2.62 15.58 -9.24
C THR A 50 -2.30 15.35 -10.71
N ALA A 51 -1.06 15.05 -11.04
CA ALA A 51 -0.63 14.72 -12.41
C ALA A 51 -1.38 13.50 -12.96
N PHE A 52 -1.48 12.44 -12.14
CA PHE A 52 -2.26 11.25 -12.51
C PHE A 52 -3.75 11.56 -12.67
N ALA A 53 -4.36 12.29 -11.73
CA ALA A 53 -5.76 12.70 -11.79
C ALA A 53 -6.12 13.53 -13.03
N ARG A 54 -5.12 14.24 -13.59
CA ARG A 54 -5.24 15.00 -14.84
C ARG A 54 -4.97 14.19 -16.10
N GLY A 55 -4.71 12.88 -15.97
CA GLY A 55 -4.45 11.98 -17.10
C GLY A 55 -3.05 12.14 -17.72
N GLN A 56 -2.09 12.70 -17.00
CA GLN A 56 -0.70 12.85 -17.49
C GLN A 56 0.08 11.54 -17.45
N SER A 57 -0.43 10.53 -16.75
CA SER A 57 0.13 9.18 -16.72
C SER A 57 -1.00 8.16 -16.82
N ALA A 58 -0.77 7.07 -17.58
CA ALA A 58 -1.70 5.95 -17.70
C ALA A 58 -1.67 5.04 -16.46
N MET A 59 -0.53 4.98 -15.77
CA MET A 59 -0.33 4.14 -14.58
C MET A 59 0.42 4.92 -13.51
N TYR A 60 0.10 4.61 -12.26
CA TYR A 60 0.78 5.19 -11.10
C TYR A 60 1.08 4.10 -10.07
N THR A 61 2.35 3.84 -9.84
CA THR A 61 2.82 2.83 -8.90
C THR A 61 2.89 3.40 -7.50
N ILE A 62 1.83 3.18 -6.71
CA ILE A 62 1.65 3.77 -5.37
C ILE A 62 0.78 2.85 -4.52
N GLY A 63 0.64 3.12 -3.22
CA GLY A 63 -0.30 2.42 -2.35
C GLY A 63 -1.75 2.87 -2.56
N SER A 64 -2.72 2.02 -2.19
CA SER A 64 -4.17 2.28 -2.35
C SER A 64 -4.65 3.56 -1.66
N TYR A 65 -3.92 4.04 -0.65
CA TYR A 65 -4.21 5.30 0.03
C TYR A 65 -4.18 6.53 -0.90
N ALA A 66 -3.57 6.41 -2.08
CA ALA A 66 -3.55 7.50 -3.06
C ALA A 66 -4.91 7.69 -3.76
N ILE A 67 -5.79 6.70 -3.75
CA ILE A 67 -7.10 6.76 -4.42
C ILE A 67 -7.91 7.95 -3.91
N SER A 68 -8.01 8.15 -2.60
CA SER A 68 -8.74 9.26 -2.02
C SER A 68 -8.17 10.62 -2.44
N GLN A 69 -6.85 10.76 -2.49
CA GLN A 69 -6.18 11.98 -2.94
C GLN A 69 -6.42 12.24 -4.43
N ILE A 70 -6.38 11.21 -5.27
CA ILE A 70 -6.67 11.31 -6.71
C ILE A 70 -8.12 11.74 -6.92
N LYS A 71 -9.07 11.08 -6.22
CA LYS A 71 -10.50 11.41 -6.27
C LYS A 71 -10.82 12.81 -5.76
N SER A 72 -10.05 13.36 -4.83
CA SER A 72 -10.23 14.74 -4.39
C SER A 72 -9.93 15.77 -5.49
N VAL A 73 -9.09 15.43 -6.46
CA VAL A 73 -8.76 16.27 -7.62
C VAL A 73 -9.70 16.00 -8.80
N ASN A 74 -10.04 14.74 -9.04
CA ASN A 74 -10.91 14.30 -10.12
C ASN A 74 -11.90 13.23 -9.62
N PRO A 75 -13.05 13.62 -9.05
CA PRO A 75 -14.03 12.71 -8.47
C PRO A 75 -14.56 11.66 -9.46
N ASP A 76 -14.69 12.05 -10.72
CA ASP A 76 -15.26 11.19 -11.78
C ASP A 76 -14.23 10.28 -12.45
N MET A 77 -12.97 10.33 -12.03
CA MET A 77 -11.93 9.50 -12.61
C MET A 77 -12.23 8.01 -12.38
N ASN A 78 -12.33 7.25 -13.47
CA ASN A 78 -12.48 5.80 -13.38
C ASN A 78 -11.10 5.16 -13.14
N ILE A 79 -10.93 4.57 -11.95
CA ILE A 79 -9.67 4.00 -11.46
C ILE A 79 -9.81 2.48 -11.42
N GLY A 80 -8.85 1.78 -11.97
CA GLY A 80 -8.65 0.35 -11.75
C GLY A 80 -7.33 0.12 -11.03
N THR A 81 -7.26 -0.93 -10.22
CA THR A 81 -6.03 -1.32 -9.54
C THR A 81 -5.66 -2.76 -9.85
N PHE A 82 -4.38 -3.04 -9.80
CA PHE A 82 -3.86 -4.40 -9.90
C PHE A 82 -2.58 -4.54 -9.07
N THR A 83 -2.27 -5.77 -8.70
CA THR A 83 -1.03 -6.08 -7.98
C THR A 83 0.17 -5.81 -8.88
N PHE A 84 1.16 -5.06 -8.37
CA PHE A 84 2.39 -4.79 -9.12
C PHE A 84 3.09 -6.11 -9.48
N PRO A 85 3.35 -6.39 -10.77
CA PRO A 85 4.04 -7.60 -11.20
C PRO A 85 5.53 -7.52 -10.84
N ALA A 86 5.94 -8.30 -9.86
CA ALA A 86 7.35 -8.35 -9.43
C ALA A 86 8.22 -9.18 -10.39
N ASN A 87 7.62 -10.21 -11.02
CA ASN A 87 8.20 -11.10 -12.02
C ASN A 87 7.08 -11.74 -12.85
N ASP A 88 7.44 -12.67 -13.75
CA ASP A 88 6.50 -13.38 -14.63
C ASP A 88 5.77 -14.54 -13.93
N GLU A 89 6.13 -14.86 -12.68
CA GLU A 89 5.49 -15.91 -11.89
C GLU A 89 4.27 -15.35 -11.14
N GLU A 90 3.07 -15.76 -11.52
CA GLU A 90 1.83 -15.27 -10.94
C GLU A 90 1.76 -15.47 -9.41
N ALA A 91 2.29 -16.58 -8.91
CA ALA A 91 2.33 -16.91 -7.48
C ALA A 91 3.16 -15.91 -6.64
N ASP A 92 4.12 -15.22 -7.26
CA ASP A 92 4.96 -14.22 -6.60
C ASP A 92 4.34 -12.82 -6.59
N ASN A 93 3.32 -12.60 -7.44
CA ASN A 93 2.62 -11.32 -7.57
C ASN A 93 1.50 -11.19 -6.52
N VAL A 94 1.88 -11.31 -5.27
CA VAL A 94 0.97 -11.32 -4.12
C VAL A 94 0.81 -9.93 -3.50
N LEU A 95 -0.36 -9.54 -2.99
CA LEU A 95 -0.57 -8.32 -2.21
C LEU A 95 -0.08 -8.49 -0.78
N ILE A 96 0.72 -7.58 -0.25
CA ILE A 96 1.12 -7.52 1.16
C ILE A 96 0.47 -6.30 1.79
N PRO A 97 -0.58 -6.43 2.60
CA PRO A 97 -1.19 -5.28 3.24
C PRO A 97 -0.22 -4.64 4.24
N ALA A 98 -0.13 -3.31 4.23
CA ALA A 98 0.53 -2.57 5.28
C ALA A 98 -0.52 -2.08 6.28
N LEU A 99 -0.24 -2.20 7.57
CA LEU A 99 -1.05 -1.56 8.61
C LEU A 99 -0.75 -0.06 8.57
N MET A 100 -1.69 0.73 8.03
CA MET A 100 -1.53 2.18 7.91
C MET A 100 -1.53 2.87 9.28
N TYR A 101 -2.47 2.52 10.13
CA TYR A 101 -2.62 3.12 11.45
C TYR A 101 -2.47 2.07 12.54
N LYS A 102 -1.70 2.43 13.55
CA LYS A 102 -1.52 1.64 14.77
C LYS A 102 -1.83 2.56 15.94
N PHE A 103 -2.75 2.16 16.79
CA PHE A 103 -3.10 2.88 17.99
C PHE A 103 -2.51 2.19 19.20
N CYS A 104 -1.99 2.96 20.14
CA CYS A 104 -1.53 2.44 21.42
C CYS A 104 -1.96 3.36 22.55
N VAL A 105 -2.20 2.77 23.72
CA VAL A 105 -2.41 3.52 24.96
C VAL A 105 -1.07 3.63 25.69
N MET A 106 -0.66 4.84 25.97
CA MET A 106 0.61 5.08 26.67
C MET A 106 0.56 4.50 28.08
N LYS A 107 1.69 3.97 28.55
CA LYS A 107 1.81 3.45 29.92
C LYS A 107 1.47 4.51 30.98
N SER A 108 1.83 5.77 30.71
CA SER A 108 1.57 6.94 31.57
C SER A 108 0.16 7.50 31.47
N CYS A 109 -0.73 6.91 30.65
CA CYS A 109 -2.11 7.37 30.55
C CYS A 109 -2.83 7.19 31.90
N GLU A 110 -3.34 8.29 32.46
CA GLU A 110 -4.05 8.30 33.76
C GLU A 110 -5.43 7.65 33.65
N ASN A 111 -6.14 7.88 32.54
CA ASN A 111 -7.46 7.30 32.31
C ASN A 111 -7.43 6.27 31.17
N LYS A 112 -6.89 5.10 31.47
CA LYS A 112 -6.76 4.02 30.48
C LYS A 112 -8.12 3.48 30.02
N GLU A 113 -9.12 3.47 30.91
CA GLU A 113 -10.45 2.96 30.58
C GLU A 113 -11.12 3.82 29.50
N ALA A 114 -11.08 5.15 29.65
CA ALA A 114 -11.57 6.04 28.62
C ALA A 114 -10.78 5.89 27.29
N ALA A 115 -9.47 5.69 27.37
CA ALA A 115 -8.66 5.44 26.18
C ALA A 115 -9.06 4.12 25.49
N TYR A 116 -9.38 3.07 26.25
CA TYR A 116 -9.86 1.81 25.68
C TYR A 116 -11.26 1.95 25.08
N GLU A 117 -12.15 2.78 25.64
CA GLU A 117 -13.45 3.07 25.02
C GLU A 117 -13.28 3.73 23.65
N VAL A 118 -12.37 4.70 23.52
CA VAL A 118 -12.03 5.31 22.23
C VAL A 118 -11.52 4.25 21.25
N LEU A 119 -10.63 3.36 21.69
CA LEU A 119 -10.13 2.28 20.82
C LEU A 119 -11.26 1.31 20.42
N ARG A 120 -12.19 0.95 21.32
CA ARG A 120 -13.35 0.11 21.00
C ARG A 120 -14.24 0.78 19.94
N PHE A 121 -14.47 2.09 20.06
CA PHE A 121 -15.20 2.87 19.07
C PHE A 121 -14.50 2.85 17.71
N LEU A 122 -13.20 3.18 17.68
CA LEU A 122 -12.42 3.17 16.44
C LEU A 122 -12.36 1.78 15.78
N TYR A 123 -12.47 0.71 16.55
CA TYR A 123 -12.46 -0.67 16.09
C TYR A 123 -13.86 -1.27 15.90
N SER A 124 -14.91 -0.45 16.00
CA SER A 124 -16.28 -0.87 15.70
C SER A 124 -16.45 -1.09 14.19
N ASP A 125 -17.37 -1.98 13.82
CA ASP A 125 -17.60 -2.30 12.40
C ASP A 125 -18.05 -1.08 11.62
N ASP A 126 -18.88 -0.24 12.18
CA ASP A 126 -19.40 0.96 11.52
C ASP A 126 -18.28 1.98 11.26
N THR A 127 -17.40 2.21 12.24
CA THR A 127 -16.24 3.10 12.06
C THR A 127 -15.29 2.55 11.00
N ILE A 128 -15.02 1.24 11.03
CA ILE A 128 -14.16 0.62 10.01
C ILE A 128 -14.79 0.72 8.63
N ARG A 129 -16.10 0.44 8.45
CA ARG A 129 -16.79 0.58 7.17
C ARG A 129 -16.73 2.01 6.63
N THR A 130 -17.02 2.99 7.49
CA THR A 130 -16.94 4.40 7.12
C THR A 130 -15.52 4.77 6.67
N TYR A 131 -14.52 4.38 7.44
CA TYR A 131 -13.13 4.62 7.10
C TYR A 131 -12.74 3.99 5.75
N LEU A 132 -13.10 2.72 5.52
CA LEU A 132 -12.76 2.02 4.27
C LEU A 132 -13.45 2.64 3.05
N SER A 133 -14.71 3.10 3.20
CA SER A 133 -15.44 3.76 2.11
C SER A 133 -14.82 5.11 1.70
N GLU A 134 -14.22 5.82 2.66
CA GLU A 134 -13.62 7.13 2.40
C GLU A 134 -12.17 7.05 1.95
N GLN A 135 -11.40 6.13 2.51
CA GLN A 135 -9.94 6.05 2.32
C GLN A 135 -9.49 4.97 1.32
N GLY A 136 -10.37 4.05 0.95
CA GLY A 136 -10.04 2.97 0.04
C GLY A 136 -8.97 2.04 0.64
N GLY A 137 -9.38 1.10 1.45
CA GLY A 137 -8.46 0.19 2.12
C GLY A 137 -9.00 -1.24 2.22
N ILE A 138 -8.25 -2.08 2.91
CA ILE A 138 -8.61 -3.45 3.23
C ILE A 138 -8.76 -3.55 4.74
N ALA A 139 -9.86 -4.14 5.22
CA ALA A 139 -10.10 -4.29 6.65
C ALA A 139 -9.00 -5.13 7.31
N CYS A 140 -8.51 -4.67 8.46
CA CYS A 140 -7.60 -5.42 9.34
C CYS A 140 -8.34 -6.29 10.37
N LYS A 141 -9.67 -6.38 10.27
CA LYS A 141 -10.57 -7.12 11.14
C LYS A 141 -11.33 -8.16 10.33
N GLN A 142 -11.55 -9.34 10.91
CA GLN A 142 -12.42 -10.35 10.31
C GLN A 142 -13.88 -9.86 10.36
N GLY A 143 -14.59 -10.05 9.27
CA GLY A 143 -15.99 -9.62 9.13
C GLY A 143 -16.36 -9.37 7.67
N ASP A 144 -17.58 -8.93 7.45
CA ASP A 144 -18.07 -8.53 6.14
C ASP A 144 -17.72 -7.05 5.88
N PHE A 145 -16.57 -6.87 5.25
CA PHE A 145 -16.06 -5.56 4.83
C PHE A 145 -15.78 -5.60 3.33
N PRO A 146 -16.73 -5.16 2.50
CA PRO A 146 -16.55 -5.17 1.06
C PRO A 146 -15.40 -4.24 0.63
N LEU A 147 -14.66 -4.65 -0.38
CA LEU A 147 -13.68 -3.79 -1.04
C LEU A 147 -14.41 -2.70 -1.84
N SER A 148 -13.78 -1.54 -1.96
CA SER A 148 -14.26 -0.54 -2.91
C SER A 148 -14.08 -1.02 -4.35
N SER A 149 -14.90 -0.49 -5.27
CA SER A 149 -14.85 -0.85 -6.69
C SER A 149 -13.47 -0.63 -7.32
N GLU A 150 -12.72 0.36 -6.84
CA GLU A 150 -11.38 0.65 -7.30
C GLU A 150 -10.38 -0.47 -6.94
N LEU A 151 -10.68 -1.26 -5.89
CA LEU A 151 -9.81 -2.35 -5.42
C LEU A 151 -10.21 -3.73 -5.93
N GLU A 152 -11.26 -3.87 -6.71
CA GLU A 152 -11.73 -5.16 -7.25
C GLU A 152 -10.67 -5.89 -8.10
N GLY A 153 -9.80 -5.13 -8.78
CA GLY A 153 -8.71 -5.70 -9.58
C GLY A 153 -7.52 -6.22 -8.78
N VAL A 154 -7.55 -6.07 -7.45
CA VAL A 154 -6.47 -6.56 -6.59
C VAL A 154 -6.77 -7.98 -6.15
N SER A 155 -6.02 -8.95 -6.65
CA SER A 155 -6.11 -10.34 -6.18
C SER A 155 -5.60 -10.44 -4.75
N LEU A 156 -6.50 -10.79 -3.82
CA LEU A 156 -6.20 -10.93 -2.39
C LEU A 156 -5.63 -12.31 -2.09
N ILE A 157 -4.47 -12.64 -2.62
CA ILE A 157 -3.69 -13.75 -2.09
C ILE A 157 -2.95 -13.23 -0.84
N LEU A 158 -3.61 -13.34 0.30
CA LEU A 158 -2.99 -13.02 1.58
C LEU A 158 -1.96 -14.10 1.92
N HIS A 159 -0.70 -13.74 1.89
CA HIS A 159 0.36 -14.63 2.38
C HIS A 159 0.27 -14.75 3.91
N PRO A 160 0.34 -15.95 4.50
CA PRO A 160 0.20 -16.16 5.96
C PRO A 160 1.20 -15.38 6.83
N THR A 161 2.34 -14.95 6.27
CA THR A 161 3.38 -14.18 6.96
C THR A 161 3.32 -12.67 6.65
N ALA A 162 2.24 -12.19 6.06
CA ALA A 162 2.12 -10.84 5.49
C ALA A 162 2.08 -9.67 6.49
N TRP A 163 2.33 -9.90 7.75
CA TRP A 163 2.21 -8.89 8.83
C TRP A 163 3.25 -7.77 8.79
N LEU A 164 4.23 -7.79 7.89
CA LEU A 164 5.42 -6.94 8.03
C LEU A 164 5.96 -6.24 6.76
N THR A 165 5.27 -6.25 5.63
CA THR A 165 5.88 -5.69 4.41
C THR A 165 4.97 -4.70 3.68
N PHE A 166 5.56 -3.60 3.17
CA PHE A 166 4.90 -2.59 2.35
C PHE A 166 4.58 -3.09 0.94
N ARG A 167 3.46 -2.63 0.37
CA ARG A 167 3.11 -2.90 -1.02
C ARG A 167 2.73 -1.70 -1.84
N ILE A 168 3.05 -1.86 -3.10
CA ILE A 168 2.74 -0.96 -4.18
C ILE A 168 1.55 -1.54 -4.94
N ILE A 169 0.50 -0.76 -5.09
CA ILE A 169 -0.61 -1.01 -6.00
C ILE A 169 -0.37 -0.12 -7.21
N THR A 170 -0.51 -0.66 -8.40
CA THR A 170 -0.52 0.16 -9.60
C THR A 170 -1.95 0.63 -9.86
N ILE A 171 -2.14 1.93 -9.94
CA ILE A 171 -3.42 2.56 -10.23
C ILE A 171 -3.43 2.91 -11.72
N GLN A 172 -4.47 2.51 -12.42
CA GLN A 172 -4.67 2.77 -13.84
C GLN A 172 -5.95 3.57 -14.04
N ALA A 173 -5.87 4.60 -14.87
CA ALA A 173 -7.06 5.25 -15.42
C ALA A 173 -7.76 4.31 -16.39
N ARG A 174 -9.05 4.14 -16.26
CA ARG A 174 -9.92 3.36 -17.15
C ARG A 174 -10.75 4.28 -18.04
#